data_6fdc5a7fb5166c66fb6d61e990776b99
#
_entry.id   6fdc5a7fb5166c66fb6d61e990776b99
#
_cell.length_a   1.000
_cell.length_b   1.000
_cell.length_c   1.000
_cell.angle_alpha   90.00
_cell.angle_beta   90.00
_cell.angle_gamma   90.00
#
_symmetry.space_group_name_H-M   'P 1'
#
loop_
_entity.id
_entity.type
_entity.pdbx_description
1 polymer ?
#
loop_
_entity_poly.entity_id
_entity_poly.type
_entity_poly.pdbx_seq_one_letter_code
_entity_poly.pdbx_strand_id
1 'polypeptide(L)'
;MQIDEIFEANKRLKNRKRITPLLNSPFLDEIADRKIFVKAECLQHTGSFKFRGAYTAISSLPIEKRKKGVIAYSSGNHAQGVALAAKIHEIPATIIMPEDAPEIKINNTRDLGAEVILYDRLKEKREEITTEGGLDVKKNKK
;
A
#
# COMPACT_ATOMS: atom_id res chain seq x y z
N MET A 1 -16.46 -7.88 -7.81
CA MET A 1 -16.05 -6.52 -8.20
C MET A 1 -16.81 -6.15 -9.46
N GLN A 2 -17.57 -5.06 -9.40
CA GLN A 2 -18.34 -4.54 -10.52
C GLN A 2 -17.50 -3.52 -11.28
N ILE A 3 -17.76 -3.35 -12.59
CA ILE A 3 -17.01 -2.38 -13.41
C ILE A 3 -17.15 -0.95 -12.88
N ASP A 4 -18.33 -0.60 -12.33
CA ASP A 4 -18.59 0.72 -11.77
C ASP A 4 -17.70 1.04 -10.57
N GLU A 5 -17.34 0.03 -9.75
CA GLU A 5 -16.40 0.20 -8.64
C GLU A 5 -15.00 0.60 -9.14
N ILE A 6 -14.59 0.08 -10.31
CA ILE A 6 -13.33 0.43 -10.95
C ILE A 6 -13.38 1.89 -11.45
N PHE A 7 -14.48 2.33 -12.04
CA PHE A 7 -14.65 3.72 -12.46
C PHE A 7 -14.66 4.68 -11.28
N GLU A 8 -15.33 4.33 -10.19
CA GLU A 8 -15.32 5.15 -8.96
C GLU A 8 -13.92 5.22 -8.35
N ALA A 9 -13.19 4.10 -8.29
CA ALA A 9 -11.80 4.09 -7.87
C ALA A 9 -10.92 4.99 -8.75
N ASN A 10 -11.14 4.97 -10.07
CA ASN A 10 -10.42 5.82 -11.01
C ASN A 10 -10.71 7.31 -10.80
N LYS A 11 -11.97 7.68 -10.49
CA LYS A 11 -12.34 9.06 -10.14
C LYS A 11 -11.61 9.53 -8.88
N ARG A 12 -11.56 8.69 -7.81
CA ARG A 12 -10.83 9.00 -6.57
C ARG A 12 -9.34 9.23 -6.82
N LEU A 13 -8.76 8.48 -7.75
CA LEU A 13 -7.34 8.55 -8.13
C LEU A 13 -7.02 9.72 -9.09
N LYS A 14 -8.02 10.46 -9.58
CA LYS A 14 -7.80 11.60 -10.46
C LYS A 14 -6.86 12.61 -9.80
N ASN A 15 -5.81 13.01 -10.52
CA ASN A 15 -4.76 13.93 -10.04
C ASN A 15 -3.93 13.43 -8.84
N ARG A 16 -4.09 12.15 -8.45
CA ARG A 16 -3.34 11.54 -7.33
C ARG A 16 -2.40 10.44 -7.80
N LYS A 17 -2.75 9.73 -8.86
CA LYS A 17 -1.91 8.70 -9.48
C LYS A 17 -0.99 9.33 -10.54
N ARG A 18 0.16 8.72 -10.76
CA ARG A 18 0.94 8.96 -11.98
C ARG A 18 0.27 8.26 -13.16
N ILE A 19 0.29 8.88 -14.32
CA ILE A 19 -0.13 8.24 -15.58
C ILE A 19 1.07 7.43 -16.04
N THR A 20 1.01 6.12 -15.84
CA THR A 20 2.07 5.21 -16.26
C THR A 20 1.85 4.75 -17.69
N PRO A 21 2.91 4.55 -18.49
CA PRO A 21 2.79 4.14 -19.87
C PRO A 21 2.23 2.71 -20.01
N LEU A 22 1.58 2.47 -21.12
CA LEU A 22 1.27 1.13 -21.60
C LEU A 22 2.26 0.80 -22.72
N LEU A 23 3.13 -0.15 -22.48
CA LEU A 23 4.22 -0.52 -23.36
C LEU A 23 3.85 -1.78 -24.15
N ASN A 24 4.40 -1.88 -25.36
CA ASN A 24 4.32 -3.04 -26.21
C ASN A 24 5.70 -3.29 -26.80
N SER A 25 6.01 -4.53 -27.14
CA SER A 25 7.25 -4.95 -27.77
C SER A 25 6.97 -5.99 -28.85
N PRO A 26 7.29 -5.71 -30.14
CA PRO A 26 7.16 -6.71 -31.21
C PRO A 26 7.89 -8.01 -30.91
N PHE A 27 9.06 -7.93 -30.26
CA PHE A 27 9.84 -9.10 -29.83
C PHE A 27 9.10 -9.98 -28.82
N LEU A 28 8.40 -9.37 -27.84
CA LEU A 28 7.58 -10.12 -26.91
C LEU A 28 6.32 -10.69 -27.56
N ASP A 29 5.76 -9.96 -28.51
CA ASP A 29 4.60 -10.42 -29.28
C ASP A 29 4.93 -11.69 -30.07
N GLU A 30 6.11 -11.74 -30.71
CA GLU A 30 6.60 -12.89 -31.45
C GLU A 30 6.80 -14.11 -30.55
N ILE A 31 7.48 -13.94 -29.40
CA ILE A 31 7.72 -15.04 -28.43
C ILE A 31 6.38 -15.59 -27.89
N ALA A 32 5.41 -14.71 -27.64
CA ALA A 32 4.14 -15.09 -27.02
C ALA A 32 3.06 -15.53 -28.03
N ASP A 33 3.31 -15.37 -29.32
CA ASP A 33 2.34 -15.55 -30.42
C ASP A 33 1.03 -14.77 -30.17
N ARG A 34 1.17 -13.55 -29.62
CA ARG A 34 0.03 -12.64 -29.35
C ARG A 34 0.50 -11.24 -28.97
N LYS A 35 -0.40 -10.26 -29.07
CA LYS A 35 -0.14 -8.89 -28.61
C LYS A 35 -0.03 -8.83 -27.09
N ILE A 36 1.14 -8.38 -26.60
CA ILE A 36 1.43 -8.20 -25.19
C ILE A 36 1.50 -6.71 -24.87
N PHE A 37 0.74 -6.29 -23.87
CA PHE A 37 0.77 -4.93 -23.33
C PHE A 37 1.17 -4.96 -21.87
N VAL A 38 2.19 -4.17 -21.51
CA VAL A 38 2.71 -4.07 -20.16
C VAL A 38 2.40 -2.69 -19.58
N LYS A 39 1.57 -2.66 -18.55
CA LYS A 39 1.32 -1.43 -17.77
C LYS A 39 2.46 -1.22 -16.78
N ALA A 40 3.33 -0.23 -17.03
CA ALA A 40 4.57 -0.02 -16.28
C ALA A 40 4.33 0.60 -14.89
N GLU A 41 3.71 -0.15 -13.98
CA GLU A 41 3.38 0.31 -12.61
C GLU A 41 4.61 0.40 -11.68
N CYS A 42 5.78 -0.06 -12.10
CA CYS A 42 7.06 0.28 -11.44
C CYS A 42 7.34 1.79 -11.48
N LEU A 43 6.73 2.53 -12.38
CA LEU A 43 6.82 4.00 -12.47
C LEU A 43 5.76 4.73 -11.62
N GLN A 44 4.84 4.00 -10.99
CA GLN A 44 3.84 4.57 -10.09
C GLN A 44 4.50 5.05 -8.79
N HIS A 45 3.78 5.85 -7.99
CA HIS A 45 4.21 6.20 -6.63
C HIS A 45 4.62 4.97 -5.85
N THR A 46 5.68 5.08 -5.07
CA THR A 46 6.28 3.98 -4.29
C THR A 46 6.78 2.79 -5.13
N GLY A 47 6.98 2.99 -6.45
CA GLY A 47 7.54 1.98 -7.35
C GLY A 47 6.63 0.77 -7.59
N SER A 48 5.30 0.89 -7.38
CA SER A 48 4.38 -0.24 -7.56
C SER A 48 2.92 0.20 -7.70
N PHE A 49 2.09 -0.70 -8.25
CA PHE A 49 0.64 -0.50 -8.36
C PHE A 49 -0.10 -0.37 -7.00
N LYS A 50 0.56 -0.73 -5.90
CA LYS A 50 -0.08 -0.80 -4.57
C LYS A 50 -0.63 0.54 -4.08
N PHE A 51 -0.02 1.65 -4.46
CA PHE A 51 -0.54 2.98 -4.16
C PHE A 51 -1.99 3.19 -4.62
N ARG A 52 -2.36 2.67 -5.80
CA ARG A 52 -3.72 2.81 -6.34
C ARG A 52 -4.77 2.22 -5.41
N GLY A 53 -4.57 0.99 -4.97
CA GLY A 53 -5.51 0.32 -4.06
C GLY A 53 -5.52 0.95 -2.68
N ALA A 54 -4.35 1.27 -2.12
CA ALA A 54 -4.23 1.89 -0.80
C ALA A 54 -4.93 3.26 -0.76
N TYR A 55 -4.66 4.12 -1.74
CA TYR A 55 -5.30 5.44 -1.83
C TYR A 55 -6.82 5.32 -2.00
N THR A 56 -7.29 4.42 -2.88
CA THR A 56 -8.72 4.20 -3.10
C THR A 56 -9.41 3.72 -1.82
N ALA A 57 -8.82 2.76 -1.12
CA ALA A 57 -9.39 2.23 0.12
C ALA A 57 -9.48 3.31 1.21
N ILE A 58 -8.40 4.04 1.46
CA ILE A 58 -8.38 5.11 2.47
C ILE A 58 -9.37 6.23 2.10
N SER A 59 -9.39 6.66 0.84
CA SER A 59 -10.29 7.73 0.38
C SER A 59 -11.77 7.33 0.40
N SER A 60 -12.08 6.03 0.41
CA SER A 60 -13.46 5.54 0.50
C SER A 60 -14.01 5.51 1.94
N LEU A 61 -13.14 5.58 2.94
CA LEU A 61 -13.55 5.59 4.34
C LEU A 61 -14.33 6.86 4.67
N PRO A 62 -15.41 6.76 5.47
CA PRO A 62 -16.06 7.93 6.09
C PRO A 62 -15.03 8.79 6.82
N ILE A 63 -15.20 10.11 6.78
CA ILE A 63 -14.20 11.06 7.28
C ILE A 63 -13.84 10.80 8.75
N GLU A 64 -14.83 10.47 9.58
CA GLU A 64 -14.65 10.21 11.01
C GLU A 64 -13.88 8.91 11.30
N LYS A 65 -14.04 7.91 10.45
CA LYS A 65 -13.23 6.68 10.53
C LYS A 65 -11.81 6.93 10.05
N ARG A 66 -11.67 7.66 8.94
CA ARG A 66 -10.37 7.97 8.34
C ARG A 66 -9.47 8.79 9.26
N LYS A 67 -10.02 9.79 9.98
CA LYS A 67 -9.29 10.61 10.95
C LYS A 67 -8.62 9.79 12.08
N LYS A 68 -9.16 8.63 12.40
CA LYS A 68 -8.57 7.73 13.40
C LYS A 68 -7.27 7.07 12.94
N GLY A 69 -6.97 7.14 11.65
CA GLY A 69 -5.81 6.51 11.05
C GLY A 69 -6.09 5.13 10.47
N VAL A 70 -5.03 4.49 10.01
CA VAL A 70 -5.09 3.16 9.39
C VAL A 70 -3.98 2.26 9.90
N ILE A 71 -4.27 0.97 9.99
CA ILE A 71 -3.29 -0.06 10.33
C ILE A 71 -3.21 -1.04 9.16
N ALA A 72 -2.00 -1.48 8.83
CA ALA A 72 -1.80 -2.52 7.81
C ALA A 72 -0.65 -3.45 8.18
N TYR A 73 -0.77 -4.71 7.74
CA TYR A 73 0.26 -5.73 7.82
C TYR A 73 0.92 -5.90 6.47
N SER A 74 2.21 -5.59 6.35
CA SER A 74 2.90 -5.78 5.08
C SER A 74 4.40 -5.65 5.22
N SER A 75 5.15 -6.52 4.57
CA SER A 75 6.62 -6.50 4.50
C SER A 75 7.18 -5.76 3.26
N GLY A 76 6.34 -5.08 2.47
CA GLY A 76 6.82 -4.57 1.18
C GLY A 76 6.02 -3.44 0.55
N ASN A 77 5.72 -3.56 -0.72
CA ASN A 77 5.13 -2.48 -1.52
C ASN A 77 3.76 -1.99 -1.01
N HIS A 78 2.98 -2.86 -0.36
CA HIS A 78 1.70 -2.45 0.21
C HIS A 78 1.91 -1.51 1.42
N ALA A 79 2.91 -1.78 2.26
CA ALA A 79 3.29 -0.92 3.38
C ALA A 79 3.55 0.52 2.91
N GLN A 80 4.41 0.68 1.91
CA GLN A 80 4.74 1.98 1.34
C GLN A 80 3.53 2.65 0.67
N GLY A 81 2.69 1.86 -0.02
CA GLY A 81 1.46 2.37 -0.63
C GLY A 81 0.49 2.94 0.40
N VAL A 82 0.28 2.24 1.53
CA VAL A 82 -0.57 2.69 2.64
C VAL A 82 0.04 3.92 3.32
N ALA A 83 1.34 3.89 3.63
CA ALA A 83 2.04 5.01 4.26
C ALA A 83 1.91 6.31 3.43
N LEU A 84 2.18 6.24 2.13
CA LEU A 84 2.03 7.40 1.25
C LEU A 84 0.57 7.88 1.14
N ALA A 85 -0.38 6.96 1.01
CA ALA A 85 -1.79 7.32 0.91
C ALA A 85 -2.28 7.99 2.21
N ALA A 86 -1.88 7.49 3.37
CA ALA A 86 -2.17 8.08 4.67
C ALA A 86 -1.55 9.49 4.80
N LYS A 87 -0.29 9.65 4.41
CA LYS A 87 0.41 10.95 4.37
C LYS A 87 -0.34 11.98 3.54
N ILE A 88 -0.83 11.60 2.34
CA ILE A 88 -1.60 12.50 1.47
C ILE A 88 -2.94 12.91 2.10
N HIS A 89 -3.53 12.03 2.91
CA HIS A 89 -4.77 12.31 3.65
C HIS A 89 -4.53 12.95 5.02
N GLU A 90 -3.27 13.19 5.40
CA GLU A 90 -2.87 13.79 6.69
C GLU A 90 -3.43 13.01 7.90
N ILE A 91 -3.39 11.68 7.80
CA ILE A 91 -3.87 10.77 8.85
C ILE A 91 -2.75 9.87 9.37
N PRO A 92 -2.83 9.40 10.62
CA PRO A 92 -1.89 8.42 11.15
C PRO A 92 -1.91 7.11 10.35
N ALA A 93 -0.75 6.50 10.21
CA ALA A 93 -0.61 5.14 9.67
C ALA A 93 0.34 4.33 10.54
N THR A 94 -0.09 3.14 10.94
CA THR A 94 0.75 2.16 11.64
C THR A 94 0.90 0.94 10.74
N ILE A 95 2.14 0.57 10.44
CA ILE A 95 2.46 -0.59 9.61
C ILE A 95 3.18 -1.64 10.45
N ILE A 96 2.59 -2.82 10.52
CA ILE A 96 3.16 -3.96 11.20
C ILE A 96 3.96 -4.75 10.17
N MET A 97 5.28 -4.84 10.38
CA MET A 97 6.22 -5.47 9.47
C MET A 97 7.04 -6.52 10.22
N PRO A 98 7.35 -7.65 9.59
CA PRO A 98 8.30 -8.58 10.19
C PRO A 98 9.69 -7.95 10.24
N GLU A 99 10.46 -8.25 11.29
CA GLU A 99 11.80 -7.68 11.50
C GLU A 99 12.82 -8.12 10.44
N ASP A 100 12.58 -9.26 9.79
CA ASP A 100 13.37 -9.78 8.66
C ASP A 100 12.94 -9.22 7.31
N ALA A 101 12.05 -8.21 7.26
CA ALA A 101 11.73 -7.50 6.03
C ALA A 101 12.98 -6.72 5.53
N PRO A 102 13.15 -6.55 4.21
CA PRO A 102 14.27 -5.78 3.67
C PRO A 102 14.35 -4.39 4.31
N GLU A 103 15.51 -4.03 4.85
CA GLU A 103 15.74 -2.78 5.58
C GLU A 103 15.30 -1.54 4.77
N ILE A 104 15.57 -1.54 3.47
CA ILE A 104 15.13 -0.47 2.57
C ILE A 104 13.61 -0.29 2.56
N LYS A 105 12.83 -1.37 2.73
CA LYS A 105 11.36 -1.29 2.78
C LYS A 105 10.88 -0.73 4.12
N ILE A 106 11.56 -1.10 5.20
CA ILE A 106 11.28 -0.58 6.55
C ILE A 106 11.55 0.93 6.55
N ASN A 107 12.74 1.35 6.13
CA ASN A 107 13.15 2.74 6.12
C ASN A 107 12.26 3.59 5.21
N ASN A 108 12.02 3.17 3.97
CA ASN A 108 11.12 3.88 3.06
C ASN A 108 9.70 4.04 3.64
N THR A 109 9.21 3.06 4.41
CA THR A 109 7.89 3.16 5.04
C THR A 109 7.88 4.20 6.15
N ARG A 110 8.95 4.27 6.96
CA ARG A 110 9.14 5.31 8.00
C ARG A 110 9.29 6.71 7.39
N ASP A 111 10.07 6.85 6.32
CA ASP A 111 10.29 8.12 5.62
C ASP A 111 9.01 8.68 5.00
N LEU A 112 8.07 7.80 4.66
CA LEU A 112 6.72 8.19 4.24
C LEU A 112 5.82 8.64 5.40
N GLY A 113 6.32 8.60 6.64
CA GLY A 113 5.64 9.12 7.83
C GLY A 113 4.79 8.09 8.58
N ALA A 114 4.88 6.81 8.25
CA ALA A 114 4.18 5.77 8.99
C ALA A 114 4.98 5.32 10.23
N GLU A 115 4.28 5.06 11.34
CA GLU A 115 4.84 4.30 12.46
C GLU A 115 5.04 2.85 12.00
N VAL A 116 6.25 2.31 12.17
CA VAL A 116 6.56 0.91 11.83
C VAL A 116 6.82 0.13 13.10
N ILE A 117 5.99 -0.88 13.34
CA ILE A 117 6.12 -1.83 14.43
C ILE A 117 6.69 -3.12 13.85
N LEU A 118 7.84 -3.52 14.36
CA LEU A 118 8.49 -4.76 13.94
C LEU A 118 8.06 -5.92 14.83
N TYR A 119 7.94 -7.11 14.25
CA TYR A 119 7.62 -8.34 14.97
C TYR A 119 8.45 -9.52 14.47
N ASP A 120 8.74 -10.46 15.35
CA ASP A 120 9.38 -11.74 15.01
C ASP A 120 8.31 -12.73 14.53
N ARG A 121 8.27 -12.99 13.20
CA ARG A 121 7.29 -13.91 12.60
C ARG A 121 7.41 -15.36 13.04
N LEU A 122 8.51 -15.73 13.68
CA LEU A 122 8.73 -17.08 14.20
C LEU A 122 8.17 -17.24 15.62
N LYS A 123 8.03 -16.14 16.37
CA LYS A 123 7.61 -16.15 17.79
C LYS A 123 6.28 -15.44 18.03
N GLU A 124 5.89 -14.52 17.15
CA GLU A 124 4.74 -13.66 17.37
C GLU A 124 3.72 -13.82 16.24
N LYS A 125 2.44 -13.83 16.60
CA LYS A 125 1.36 -13.75 15.60
C LYS A 125 1.02 -12.28 15.39
N ARG A 126 1.14 -11.81 14.14
CA ARG A 126 0.87 -10.40 13.79
C ARG A 126 -0.52 -9.93 14.19
N GLU A 127 -1.50 -10.84 14.25
CA GLU A 127 -2.87 -10.57 14.63
C GLU A 127 -3.01 -10.24 16.12
N GLU A 128 -2.07 -10.73 16.95
CA GLU A 128 -2.05 -10.48 18.40
C GLU A 128 -1.39 -9.14 18.76
N ILE A 129 -0.73 -8.47 17.79
CA ILE A 129 -0.08 -7.16 17.99
C ILE A 129 -1.14 -6.04 17.98
N THR A 130 -2.26 -6.26 17.34
CA THR A 130 -3.40 -5.34 17.34
C THR A 130 -4.53 -5.90 18.18
N THR A 131 -5.12 -5.10 19.05
CA THR A 131 -6.35 -5.46 19.76
C THR A 131 -7.56 -5.44 18.81
N GLU A 132 -8.61 -6.20 19.15
CA GLU A 132 -9.88 -6.19 18.43
C GLU A 132 -10.41 -4.75 18.29
N GLY A 133 -10.59 -4.33 17.03
CA GLY A 133 -11.00 -2.95 16.70
C GLY A 133 -9.94 -2.11 15.99
N GLY A 134 -8.70 -2.59 15.86
CA GLY A 134 -7.68 -2.05 14.96
C GLY A 134 -7.09 -0.69 15.32
N LEU A 135 -7.31 -0.17 16.54
CA LEU A 135 -6.86 1.16 16.96
C LEU A 135 -5.86 1.14 18.14
N ASP A 136 -5.84 0.06 18.92
CA ASP A 136 -4.88 -0.10 20.00
C ASP A 136 -3.77 -1.08 19.59
N VAL A 137 -2.58 -0.54 19.41
CA VAL A 137 -1.39 -1.33 19.13
C VAL A 137 -0.69 -1.61 20.47
N LYS A 138 -0.52 -2.89 20.80
CA LYS A 138 0.33 -3.25 21.94
C LYS A 138 1.76 -2.82 21.63
N LYS A 139 2.20 -1.72 22.21
CA LYS A 139 3.62 -1.32 22.19
C LYS A 139 4.38 -2.31 23.06
N ASN A 140 5.07 -3.26 22.45
CA ASN A 140 6.09 -4.00 23.16
C ASN A 140 7.17 -3.00 23.60
N LYS A 141 7.12 -2.59 24.86
CA LYS A 141 8.22 -1.86 25.49
C LYS A 141 9.39 -2.83 25.60
N LYS A 142 10.41 -2.67 24.79
CA LYS A 142 11.77 -3.07 25.11
C LYS A 142 12.47 -1.93 25.80
#